data_ded74f58fc2fa06f83bffe9524515a67
#
_entry.id   ded74f58fc2fa06f83bffe9524515a67
#
_cell.length_a   1.000
_cell.length_b   1.000
_cell.length_c   1.000
_cell.angle_alpha   90.00
_cell.angle_beta   90.00
_cell.angle_gamma   90.00
#
_symmetry.space_group_name_H-M   'P 1'
#
loop_
_entity.id
_entity.type
_entity.pdbx_description
1 polymer ?
#
loop_
_entity_poly.entity_id
_entity_poly.type
_entity_poly.pdbx_seq_one_letter_code
_entity_poly.pdbx_strand_id
1 'polypeptide(L)'
;VAYRTGRPAKIVISRREVFIGTYKRHAVDLHLKMGFQKDGTFRALSSTAYLDTGAYAGLGPAVMGLFSEHLGGPYVISNVKIDSYLVYTDKAPAHAMRGFGAPQGAFATESLINRAANILQVDPIEIRMKNALTQGALGTLGQKMEHVVGLREALEAVRDSDLWKEKNTNQDPSIGFGIAAGYLSCGLGKGVPDSAKVEIDREPNGDFTVRVGLVDIGQGNATALAAIAGEALKVPLEKIRLIMADTTQTFDCGSTAGSRSVFIAGNAILAAVRDYFSHPETGRGFAETEFPQSKTDLNVIGFPHAMYTFIAQAVKLKLDPISGQPQLAGIFAATEAGKVINRLSMDGQIQGGIAMSIGYTLGENMNYRNGIPDNQRFT
;
A
#
# COMPACT_ATOMS: atom_id res chain seq x y z
N VAL A 1 -27.31 16.15 -8.50
CA VAL A 1 -27.71 17.21 -9.46
C VAL A 1 -27.96 16.56 -10.81
N ALA A 2 -26.97 15.90 -11.43
CA ALA A 2 -27.08 15.30 -12.78
C ALA A 2 -28.34 14.42 -12.93
N TYR A 3 -28.56 13.48 -12.01
CA TYR A 3 -29.75 12.61 -12.00
C TYR A 3 -31.06 13.40 -12.00
N ARG A 4 -31.16 14.48 -11.22
CA ARG A 4 -32.41 15.30 -11.08
C ARG A 4 -32.64 16.22 -12.27
N THR A 5 -31.60 16.62 -12.96
CA THR A 5 -31.68 17.61 -14.05
C THR A 5 -31.56 17.01 -15.45
N GLY A 6 -31.10 15.76 -15.55
CA GLY A 6 -30.75 15.10 -16.82
C GLY A 6 -29.59 15.78 -17.56
N ARG A 7 -28.78 16.59 -16.87
CA ARG A 7 -27.66 17.35 -17.45
C ARG A 7 -26.36 17.04 -16.76
N PRO A 8 -25.22 17.12 -17.46
CA PRO A 8 -23.92 17.01 -16.83
C PRO A 8 -23.75 18.00 -15.68
N ALA A 9 -23.15 17.55 -14.59
CA ALA A 9 -22.89 18.39 -13.42
C ALA A 9 -21.40 18.23 -13.00
N LYS A 10 -20.76 19.35 -12.67
CA LYS A 10 -19.39 19.42 -12.18
C LYS A 10 -19.35 20.21 -10.88
N ILE A 11 -18.63 19.71 -9.89
CA ILE A 11 -18.31 20.42 -8.64
C ILE A 11 -16.80 20.42 -8.44
N VAL A 12 -16.25 21.56 -8.06
CA VAL A 12 -14.83 21.73 -7.73
C VAL A 12 -14.77 22.43 -6.39
N ILE A 13 -14.18 21.76 -5.40
CA ILE A 13 -13.99 22.32 -4.07
C ILE A 13 -12.63 23.00 -3.95
N SER A 14 -12.57 24.10 -3.21
CA SER A 14 -11.34 24.83 -2.94
C SER A 14 -10.40 24.08 -2.00
N ARG A 15 -9.13 24.46 -1.94
CA ARG A 15 -8.17 23.87 -1.00
C ARG A 15 -8.61 24.01 0.45
N ARG A 16 -9.21 25.14 0.82
CA ARG A 16 -9.77 25.36 2.15
C ARG A 16 -10.88 24.36 2.46
N GLU A 17 -11.81 24.17 1.54
CA GLU A 17 -12.89 23.17 1.70
C GLU A 17 -12.34 21.75 1.82
N VAL A 18 -11.26 21.43 1.09
CA VAL A 18 -10.56 20.14 1.26
C VAL A 18 -10.03 19.98 2.68
N PHE A 19 -9.41 21.01 3.27
CA PHE A 19 -8.91 20.92 4.65
C PHE A 19 -10.04 20.75 5.67
N ILE A 20 -11.16 21.42 5.48
CA ILE A 20 -12.28 21.44 6.44
C ILE A 20 -13.17 20.19 6.30
N GLY A 21 -13.50 19.78 5.09
CA GLY A 21 -14.64 18.90 4.82
C GLY A 21 -14.30 17.55 4.17
N THR A 22 -13.08 17.35 3.65
CA THR A 22 -12.73 16.06 3.03
C THR A 22 -11.98 15.14 3.97
N TYR A 23 -11.80 13.91 3.54
CA TYR A 23 -11.18 12.84 4.31
C TYR A 23 -9.72 13.09 4.68
N LYS A 24 -9.34 12.65 5.88
CA LYS A 24 -7.98 12.71 6.42
C LYS A 24 -7.47 11.31 6.74
N ARG A 25 -6.17 11.18 7.01
CA ARG A 25 -5.61 9.97 7.59
C ARG A 25 -6.08 9.84 9.05
N HIS A 26 -6.42 8.62 9.47
CA HIS A 26 -6.76 8.37 10.86
C HIS A 26 -5.54 8.71 11.77
N ALA A 27 -5.74 9.58 12.73
CA ALA A 27 -4.81 9.71 13.85
C ALA A 27 -4.93 8.46 14.72
N VAL A 28 -3.82 8.06 15.32
CA VAL A 28 -3.77 6.86 16.18
C VAL A 28 -3.07 7.20 17.47
N ASP A 29 -3.71 6.92 18.61
CA ASP A 29 -3.07 6.83 19.91
C ASP A 29 -2.77 5.35 20.17
N LEU A 30 -1.48 5.03 20.34
CA LEU A 30 -0.99 3.65 20.34
C LEU A 30 -0.06 3.36 21.50
N HIS A 31 -0.48 2.43 22.35
CA HIS A 31 0.37 1.80 23.33
C HIS A 31 0.88 0.46 22.79
N LEU A 32 2.16 0.40 22.43
CA LEU A 32 2.79 -0.78 21.85
C LEU A 32 3.93 -1.29 22.73
N LYS A 33 3.93 -2.58 22.99
CA LYS A 33 5.00 -3.30 23.68
C LYS A 33 5.48 -4.46 22.81
N MET A 34 6.80 -4.60 22.69
CA MET A 34 7.43 -5.75 22.05
C MET A 34 8.42 -6.42 22.99
N GLY A 35 8.42 -7.74 23.01
CA GLY A 35 9.35 -8.57 23.74
C GLY A 35 10.39 -9.18 22.81
N PHE A 36 11.68 -9.03 23.19
CA PHE A 36 12.82 -9.53 22.43
C PHE A 36 13.64 -10.48 23.31
N GLN A 37 14.17 -11.54 22.71
CA GLN A 37 15.25 -12.33 23.34
C GLN A 37 16.57 -11.56 23.25
N LYS A 38 17.54 -11.96 24.09
CA LYS A 38 18.89 -11.35 24.07
C LYS A 38 19.59 -11.51 22.71
N ASP A 39 19.24 -12.52 21.96
CA ASP A 39 19.76 -12.79 20.63
C ASP A 39 19.03 -12.06 19.51
N GLY A 40 18.08 -11.15 19.85
CA GLY A 40 17.29 -10.37 18.90
C GLY A 40 16.02 -11.05 18.36
N THR A 41 15.70 -12.27 18.79
CA THR A 41 14.48 -12.97 18.34
C THR A 41 13.21 -12.27 18.90
N PHE A 42 12.21 -12.03 18.06
CA PHE A 42 10.91 -11.43 18.46
C PHE A 42 10.04 -12.47 19.14
N ARG A 43 9.57 -12.21 20.33
CA ARG A 43 8.80 -13.18 21.15
C ARG A 43 7.34 -12.81 21.33
N ALA A 44 7.07 -11.54 21.51
CA ALA A 44 5.70 -11.09 21.77
C ALA A 44 5.48 -9.66 21.29
N LEU A 45 4.23 -9.36 20.91
CA LEU A 45 3.72 -8.03 20.66
C LEU A 45 2.39 -7.88 21.38
N SER A 46 2.24 -6.78 22.12
CA SER A 46 0.96 -6.41 22.74
C SER A 46 0.68 -4.95 22.45
N SER A 47 -0.53 -4.65 22.01
CA SER A 47 -0.94 -3.27 21.72
C SER A 47 -2.35 -2.96 22.20
N THR A 48 -2.57 -1.68 22.52
CA THR A 48 -3.89 -1.05 22.62
C THR A 48 -3.85 0.19 21.73
N ALA A 49 -4.74 0.28 20.76
CA ALA A 49 -4.77 1.36 19.77
C ALA A 49 -6.16 2.01 19.70
N TYR A 50 -6.19 3.33 19.66
CA TYR A 50 -7.41 4.13 19.44
C TYR A 50 -7.24 4.89 18.12
N LEU A 51 -8.07 4.56 17.14
CA LEU A 51 -8.06 5.19 15.82
C LEU A 51 -9.18 6.23 15.75
N ASP A 52 -8.84 7.48 15.54
CA ASP A 52 -9.79 8.59 15.40
C ASP A 52 -10.39 8.59 13.99
N THR A 53 -11.70 8.33 13.89
CA THR A 53 -12.42 8.34 12.60
C THR A 53 -13.12 9.66 12.30
N GLY A 54 -13.06 10.63 13.22
CA GLY A 54 -13.82 11.87 13.10
C GLY A 54 -15.31 11.66 13.30
N ALA A 55 -16.13 12.50 12.67
CA ALA A 55 -17.58 12.52 12.88
C ALA A 55 -18.33 11.35 12.22
N TYR A 56 -17.71 10.62 11.30
CA TYR A 56 -18.35 9.52 10.55
C TYR A 56 -17.43 8.32 10.45
N ALA A 57 -18.00 7.11 10.53
CA ALA A 57 -17.23 5.87 10.43
C ALA A 57 -16.54 5.69 9.07
N GLY A 58 -17.24 5.97 7.98
CA GLY A 58 -16.72 5.76 6.63
C GLY A 58 -16.10 4.37 6.44
N LEU A 59 -14.86 4.32 5.95
CA LEU A 59 -14.06 3.10 5.89
C LEU A 59 -13.19 2.86 7.14
N GLY A 60 -13.41 3.60 8.23
CA GLY A 60 -12.66 3.46 9.47
C GLY A 60 -12.57 2.03 10.00
N PRO A 61 -13.66 1.22 10.03
CA PRO A 61 -13.57 -0.19 10.45
C PRO A 61 -12.59 -1.01 9.61
N ALA A 62 -12.57 -0.83 8.30
CA ALA A 62 -11.63 -1.51 7.41
C ALA A 62 -10.19 -1.01 7.59
N VAL A 63 -10.01 0.31 7.79
CA VAL A 63 -8.68 0.90 8.11
C VAL A 63 -8.15 0.34 9.41
N MET A 64 -8.98 0.22 10.44
CA MET A 64 -8.61 -0.38 11.73
C MET A 64 -8.24 -1.86 11.57
N GLY A 65 -8.97 -2.61 10.76
CA GLY A 65 -8.66 -4.01 10.45
C GLY A 65 -7.29 -4.15 9.80
N LEU A 66 -6.99 -3.35 8.77
CA LEU A 66 -5.72 -3.39 8.07
C LEU A 66 -4.56 -2.84 8.93
N PHE A 67 -4.80 -1.82 9.75
CA PHE A 67 -3.84 -1.38 10.77
C PHE A 67 -3.43 -2.55 11.68
N SER A 68 -4.41 -3.30 12.20
CA SER A 68 -4.16 -4.44 13.09
C SER A 68 -3.39 -5.56 12.39
N GLU A 69 -3.73 -5.86 11.13
CA GLU A 69 -3.03 -6.85 10.32
C GLU A 69 -1.55 -6.50 10.12
N HIS A 70 -1.24 -5.21 9.93
CA HIS A 70 0.10 -4.75 9.59
C HIS A 70 0.93 -4.30 10.80
N LEU A 71 0.33 -4.23 11.99
CA LEU A 71 1.01 -3.71 13.19
C LEU A 71 2.26 -4.50 13.58
N GLY A 72 2.27 -5.83 13.37
CA GLY A 72 3.46 -6.64 13.64
C GLY A 72 4.61 -6.47 12.65
N GLY A 73 4.37 -5.76 11.55
CA GLY A 73 5.33 -5.67 10.45
C GLY A 73 5.52 -6.99 9.72
N PRO A 74 6.45 -7.06 8.77
CA PRO A 74 6.72 -8.26 7.97
C PRO A 74 7.59 -9.29 8.72
N TYR A 75 7.26 -9.57 9.99
CA TYR A 75 8.07 -10.39 10.88
C TYR A 75 7.30 -11.54 11.51
N VAL A 76 8.02 -12.59 11.86
CA VAL A 76 7.50 -13.70 12.67
C VAL A 76 7.50 -13.28 14.14
N ILE A 77 6.32 -13.25 14.77
CA ILE A 77 6.13 -12.94 16.18
C ILE A 77 5.28 -14.05 16.81
N SER A 78 5.84 -14.80 17.76
CA SER A 78 5.21 -16.01 18.28
C SER A 78 3.93 -15.76 19.08
N ASN A 79 3.80 -14.59 19.72
CA ASN A 79 2.67 -14.26 20.58
C ASN A 79 2.22 -12.84 20.28
N VAL A 80 0.97 -12.69 19.86
CA VAL A 80 0.41 -11.39 19.46
C VAL A 80 -0.91 -11.15 20.17
N LYS A 81 -1.05 -9.96 20.75
CA LYS A 81 -2.30 -9.44 21.29
C LYS A 81 -2.50 -8.01 20.79
N ILE A 82 -3.56 -7.78 20.04
CA ILE A 82 -3.90 -6.47 19.46
C ILE A 82 -5.33 -6.12 19.83
N ASP A 83 -5.50 -5.07 20.62
CA ASP A 83 -6.80 -4.48 20.94
C ASP A 83 -6.88 -3.13 20.20
N SER A 84 -7.75 -3.03 19.21
CA SER A 84 -7.95 -1.82 18.41
C SER A 84 -9.37 -1.30 18.54
N TYR A 85 -9.49 0.01 18.76
CA TYR A 85 -10.75 0.72 18.94
C TYR A 85 -10.87 1.84 17.92
N LEU A 86 -12.00 1.87 17.21
CA LEU A 86 -12.33 2.99 16.34
C LEU A 86 -13.19 3.97 17.11
N VAL A 87 -12.77 5.22 17.20
CA VAL A 87 -13.38 6.23 18.06
C VAL A 87 -13.95 7.38 17.23
N TYR A 88 -15.20 7.73 17.48
CA TYR A 88 -15.81 8.94 16.91
C TYR A 88 -15.32 10.17 17.66
N THR A 89 -15.09 11.24 16.91
CA THR A 89 -14.77 12.57 17.44
C THR A 89 -15.50 13.65 16.64
N ASP A 90 -15.46 14.89 17.10
CA ASP A 90 -16.03 16.05 16.42
C ASP A 90 -15.12 16.64 15.32
N LYS A 91 -14.08 15.93 14.92
CA LYS A 91 -13.14 16.33 13.86
C LYS A 91 -13.67 16.02 12.47
N ALA A 92 -13.00 16.57 11.46
CA ALA A 92 -13.24 16.20 10.07
C ALA A 92 -13.07 14.69 9.88
N PRO A 93 -13.89 14.03 9.03
CA PRO A 93 -13.87 12.59 8.87
C PRO A 93 -12.50 12.08 8.42
N ALA A 94 -12.03 10.99 9.03
CA ALA A 94 -10.93 10.19 8.51
C ALA A 94 -11.48 9.04 7.65
N HIS A 95 -10.71 8.63 6.64
CA HIS A 95 -11.15 7.62 5.69
C HIS A 95 -9.96 6.93 5.01
N ALA A 96 -10.20 6.32 3.84
CA ALA A 96 -9.15 5.74 3.03
C ALA A 96 -8.08 6.78 2.67
N MET A 97 -6.86 6.51 3.09
CA MET A 97 -5.67 7.27 2.71
C MET A 97 -4.57 6.27 2.38
N ARG A 98 -3.69 6.59 1.43
CA ARG A 98 -2.63 5.70 0.93
C ARG A 98 -1.91 4.96 2.07
N GLY A 99 -1.88 3.60 2.02
CA GLY A 99 -1.37 2.74 3.08
C GLY A 99 -2.41 2.27 4.10
N PHE A 100 -3.62 2.89 4.17
CA PHE A 100 -4.84 2.40 4.81
C PHE A 100 -4.66 1.86 6.25
N GLY A 101 -3.87 2.56 7.08
CA GLY A 101 -3.55 2.14 8.46
C GLY A 101 -2.16 1.53 8.64
N ALA A 102 -1.61 0.87 7.65
CA ALA A 102 -0.27 0.26 7.74
C ALA A 102 0.86 1.24 8.09
N PRO A 103 0.90 2.49 7.56
CA PRO A 103 1.99 3.42 7.90
C PRO A 103 2.07 3.76 9.39
N GLN A 104 0.92 3.90 10.07
CA GLN A 104 0.88 4.21 11.51
C GLN A 104 1.45 3.05 12.34
N GLY A 105 1.07 1.82 11.99
CA GLY A 105 1.60 0.61 12.62
C GLY A 105 3.09 0.41 12.34
N ALA A 106 3.50 0.56 11.09
CA ALA A 106 4.89 0.40 10.67
C ALA A 106 5.83 1.38 11.39
N PHE A 107 5.43 2.66 11.51
CA PHE A 107 6.20 3.66 12.26
C PHE A 107 6.49 3.21 13.70
N ALA A 108 5.47 2.75 14.41
CA ALA A 108 5.61 2.34 15.80
C ALA A 108 6.48 1.09 15.97
N THR A 109 6.21 0.07 15.16
CA THR A 109 6.92 -1.22 15.24
C THR A 109 8.39 -1.07 14.83
N GLU A 110 8.67 -0.39 13.72
CA GLU A 110 10.03 -0.17 13.23
C GLU A 110 10.85 0.70 14.19
N SER A 111 10.22 1.68 14.86
CA SER A 111 10.86 2.47 15.90
C SER A 111 11.27 1.63 17.11
N LEU A 112 10.42 0.69 17.55
CA LEU A 112 10.77 -0.24 18.63
C LEU A 112 11.87 -1.22 18.23
N ILE A 113 11.86 -1.71 17.00
CA ILE A 113 12.91 -2.61 16.48
C ILE A 113 14.26 -1.88 16.44
N ASN A 114 14.31 -0.64 15.96
CA ASN A 114 15.52 0.18 15.97
C ASN A 114 16.04 0.42 17.40
N ARG A 115 15.13 0.72 18.33
CA ARG A 115 15.49 0.87 19.75
C ARG A 115 16.02 -0.43 20.36
N ALA A 116 15.38 -1.56 20.04
CA ALA A 116 15.83 -2.88 20.49
C ALA A 116 17.20 -3.24 19.91
N ALA A 117 17.46 -3.00 18.63
CA ALA A 117 18.75 -3.22 18.00
C ALA A 117 19.86 -2.46 18.71
N ASN A 118 19.61 -1.18 19.06
CA ASN A 118 20.57 -0.36 19.81
C ASN A 118 20.81 -0.88 21.24
N ILE A 119 19.77 -1.30 21.97
CA ILE A 119 19.91 -1.82 23.34
C ILE A 119 20.64 -3.17 23.34
N LEU A 120 20.32 -4.03 22.39
CA LEU A 120 20.92 -5.36 22.27
C LEU A 120 22.28 -5.35 21.58
N GLN A 121 22.72 -4.21 21.03
CA GLN A 121 23.96 -4.05 20.24
C GLN A 121 24.00 -5.01 19.04
N VAL A 122 22.86 -5.21 18.39
CA VAL A 122 22.71 -6.02 17.18
C VAL A 122 22.57 -5.09 15.98
N ASP A 123 23.15 -5.47 14.85
CA ASP A 123 22.95 -4.69 13.61
C ASP A 123 21.46 -4.60 13.24
N PRO A 124 20.96 -3.41 12.88
CA PRO A 124 19.54 -3.20 12.61
C PRO A 124 19.03 -3.93 11.35
N ILE A 125 19.88 -4.34 10.43
CA ILE A 125 19.49 -5.24 9.34
C ILE A 125 19.43 -6.68 9.85
N GLU A 126 20.44 -7.13 10.58
CA GLU A 126 20.52 -8.52 11.05
C GLU A 126 19.34 -8.88 11.98
N ILE A 127 18.93 -7.97 12.87
CA ILE A 127 17.75 -8.21 13.71
C ILE A 127 16.47 -8.38 12.87
N ARG A 128 16.33 -7.65 11.74
CA ARG A 128 15.23 -7.80 10.79
C ARG A 128 15.33 -9.09 9.98
N MET A 129 16.50 -9.39 9.45
CA MET A 129 16.78 -10.63 8.70
C MET A 129 16.47 -11.88 9.52
N LYS A 130 16.81 -11.86 10.80
CA LYS A 130 16.57 -12.99 11.73
C LYS A 130 15.09 -13.28 11.91
N ASN A 131 14.25 -12.26 11.94
CA ASN A 131 12.83 -12.37 12.23
C ASN A 131 11.95 -12.23 10.97
N ALA A 132 12.54 -12.05 9.79
CA ALA A 132 11.82 -11.83 8.54
C ALA A 132 10.83 -12.96 8.24
N LEU A 133 9.62 -12.60 7.82
CA LEU A 133 8.69 -13.54 7.24
C LEU A 133 9.34 -14.28 6.06
N THR A 134 8.96 -15.52 5.91
CA THR A 134 9.34 -16.38 4.77
C THR A 134 8.09 -17.05 4.22
N GLN A 135 8.16 -17.58 3.02
CA GLN A 135 7.05 -18.36 2.46
C GLN A 135 6.68 -19.52 3.40
N GLY A 136 5.40 -19.66 3.68
CA GLY A 136 4.85 -20.63 4.61
C GLY A 136 4.80 -20.18 6.08
N ALA A 137 5.45 -19.08 6.46
CA ALA A 137 5.34 -18.51 7.80
C ALA A 137 3.94 -17.92 8.05
N LEU A 138 3.64 -17.72 9.34
CA LEU A 138 2.39 -17.05 9.75
C LEU A 138 2.63 -15.56 10.02
N GLY A 139 1.80 -14.71 9.43
CA GLY A 139 1.77 -13.29 9.70
C GLY A 139 1.06 -12.94 11.02
N THR A 140 0.91 -11.66 11.29
CA THR A 140 0.41 -11.11 12.56
C THR A 140 -0.98 -11.63 12.94
N LEU A 141 -1.88 -11.84 11.98
CA LEU A 141 -3.22 -12.41 12.20
C LEU A 141 -3.26 -13.95 12.01
N GLY A 142 -2.11 -14.61 11.93
CA GLY A 142 -2.03 -16.05 11.67
C GLY A 142 -2.28 -16.43 10.21
N GLN A 143 -2.40 -15.47 9.30
CA GLN A 143 -2.50 -15.75 7.87
C GLN A 143 -1.18 -16.34 7.35
N LYS A 144 -1.30 -17.40 6.56
CA LYS A 144 -0.13 -18.08 5.99
C LYS A 144 0.38 -17.32 4.76
N MET A 145 1.68 -17.09 4.69
CA MET A 145 2.35 -16.49 3.54
C MET A 145 2.46 -17.51 2.41
N GLU A 146 1.42 -17.64 1.58
CA GLU A 146 1.37 -18.65 0.51
C GLU A 146 2.13 -18.25 -0.76
N HIS A 147 2.36 -16.95 -0.96
CA HIS A 147 3.05 -16.39 -2.11
C HIS A 147 4.50 -16.01 -1.78
N VAL A 148 5.19 -15.46 -2.78
CA VAL A 148 6.57 -14.98 -2.63
C VAL A 148 6.65 -13.95 -1.50
N VAL A 149 7.70 -14.06 -0.69
CA VAL A 149 8.04 -13.14 0.39
C VAL A 149 9.45 -12.62 0.14
N GLY A 150 9.56 -11.48 -0.53
CA GLY A 150 10.84 -10.89 -0.94
C GLY A 150 11.46 -9.93 0.08
N LEU A 151 11.11 -10.07 1.37
CA LEU A 151 11.64 -9.19 2.41
C LEU A 151 13.15 -9.35 2.60
N ARG A 152 13.65 -10.58 2.58
CA ARG A 152 15.08 -10.86 2.77
C ARG A 152 15.91 -10.24 1.66
N GLU A 153 15.49 -10.43 0.43
CA GLU A 153 16.12 -9.86 -0.76
C GLU A 153 16.12 -8.34 -0.74
N ALA A 154 15.02 -7.72 -0.27
CA ALA A 154 14.94 -6.28 -0.10
C ALA A 154 15.91 -5.77 1.00
N LEU A 155 16.02 -6.47 2.12
CA LEU A 155 16.97 -6.14 3.19
C LEU A 155 18.43 -6.33 2.74
N GLU A 156 18.72 -7.38 1.98
CA GLU A 156 20.04 -7.63 1.38
C GLU A 156 20.42 -6.52 0.40
N ALA A 157 19.51 -6.12 -0.47
CA ALA A 157 19.73 -5.00 -1.39
C ALA A 157 20.02 -3.69 -0.65
N VAL A 158 19.34 -3.42 0.48
CA VAL A 158 19.65 -2.28 1.34
C VAL A 158 21.05 -2.43 1.95
N ARG A 159 21.39 -3.60 2.52
CA ARG A 159 22.71 -3.88 3.13
C ARG A 159 23.84 -3.65 2.14
N ASP A 160 23.64 -4.07 0.89
CA ASP A 160 24.64 -4.04 -0.16
C ASP A 160 24.70 -2.71 -0.91
N SER A 161 23.79 -1.77 -0.63
CA SER A 161 23.77 -0.42 -1.21
C SER A 161 24.95 0.42 -0.75
N ASP A 162 25.42 1.32 -1.63
CA ASP A 162 26.48 2.28 -1.30
C ASP A 162 26.08 3.19 -0.14
N LEU A 163 24.80 3.61 -0.10
CA LEU A 163 24.26 4.44 0.98
C LEU A 163 24.42 3.77 2.35
N TRP A 164 24.12 2.46 2.46
CA TRP A 164 24.23 1.76 3.74
C TRP A 164 25.66 1.43 4.10
N LYS A 165 26.50 1.09 3.12
CA LYS A 165 27.94 0.83 3.33
C LYS A 165 28.67 2.06 3.84
N GLU A 166 28.28 3.27 3.40
CA GLU A 166 28.83 4.53 3.88
C GLU A 166 28.71 4.70 5.39
N LYS A 167 27.69 4.14 6.04
CA LYS A 167 27.51 4.14 7.50
C LYS A 167 28.75 3.65 8.25
N ASN A 168 29.46 2.64 7.69
CA ASN A 168 30.61 2.03 8.35
C ASN A 168 31.90 2.86 8.21
N THR A 169 31.94 3.79 7.27
CA THR A 169 33.12 4.63 6.97
C THR A 169 32.91 6.09 7.34
N ASN A 170 31.65 6.50 7.58
CA ASN A 170 31.33 7.87 7.93
C ASN A 170 31.84 8.25 9.31
N GLN A 171 32.54 9.37 9.40
CA GLN A 171 33.07 9.94 10.65
C GLN A 171 32.41 11.28 11.01
N ASP A 172 31.53 11.82 10.18
CA ASP A 172 30.80 13.05 10.46
C ASP A 172 29.66 12.77 11.46
N PRO A 173 29.75 13.27 12.71
CA PRO A 173 28.73 13.03 13.75
C PRO A 173 27.39 13.70 13.44
N SER A 174 27.34 14.62 12.48
CA SER A 174 26.10 15.25 12.02
C SER A 174 25.31 14.36 11.05
N ILE A 175 25.89 13.26 10.55
CA ILE A 175 25.25 12.34 9.62
C ILE A 175 24.69 11.13 10.37
N GLY A 176 23.39 10.87 10.18
CA GLY A 176 22.70 9.71 10.70
C GLY A 176 22.17 8.80 9.59
N PHE A 177 22.14 7.50 9.89
CA PHE A 177 21.58 6.47 9.02
C PHE A 177 20.45 5.75 9.73
N GLY A 178 19.35 5.52 9.03
CA GLY A 178 18.20 4.77 9.51
C GLY A 178 17.75 3.72 8.52
N ILE A 179 17.12 2.65 9.04
CA ILE A 179 16.51 1.60 8.22
C ILE A 179 15.14 1.26 8.78
N ALA A 180 14.23 0.96 7.86
CA ALA A 180 12.93 0.38 8.16
C ALA A 180 12.56 -0.62 7.07
N ALA A 181 11.71 -1.58 7.43
CA ALA A 181 11.08 -2.48 6.47
C ALA A 181 9.56 -2.47 6.65
N GLY A 182 8.86 -2.86 5.60
CA GLY A 182 7.41 -2.87 5.61
C GLY A 182 6.84 -3.86 4.61
N TYR A 183 5.57 -4.12 4.75
CA TYR A 183 4.78 -4.84 3.76
C TYR A 183 3.42 -4.19 3.63
N LEU A 184 2.77 -4.43 2.52
CA LEU A 184 1.39 -4.00 2.31
C LEU A 184 0.64 -5.09 1.57
N SER A 185 -0.54 -5.41 2.08
CA SER A 185 -1.45 -6.37 1.48
C SER A 185 -1.97 -5.89 0.12
N CYS A 186 -2.25 -6.85 -0.76
CA CYS A 186 -2.87 -6.66 -2.06
C CYS A 186 -4.25 -7.33 -2.10
N GLY A 187 -5.21 -6.68 -2.78
CA GLY A 187 -6.61 -7.12 -2.81
C GLY A 187 -7.47 -6.42 -1.78
N LEU A 188 -8.73 -6.87 -1.64
CA LEU A 188 -9.72 -6.31 -0.72
C LEU A 188 -9.81 -7.11 0.60
N GLY A 189 -9.12 -8.26 0.68
CA GLY A 189 -9.08 -9.10 1.86
C GLY A 189 -10.20 -10.15 1.94
N LYS A 190 -10.05 -11.06 2.89
CA LYS A 190 -10.94 -12.22 3.04
C LYS A 190 -12.40 -11.80 3.28
N GLY A 191 -13.31 -12.41 2.52
CA GLY A 191 -14.75 -12.19 2.66
C GLY A 191 -15.30 -10.97 1.93
N VAL A 192 -14.44 -10.17 1.28
CA VAL A 192 -14.87 -9.06 0.42
C VAL A 192 -14.85 -9.53 -1.04
N PRO A 193 -15.96 -9.38 -1.80
CA PRO A 193 -15.97 -9.72 -3.23
C PRO A 193 -14.89 -8.93 -3.97
N ASP A 194 -14.04 -9.64 -4.70
CA ASP A 194 -12.88 -9.06 -5.37
C ASP A 194 -12.69 -9.75 -6.72
N SER A 195 -13.36 -9.22 -7.76
CA SER A 195 -13.28 -9.73 -9.13
C SER A 195 -13.08 -8.61 -10.14
N ALA A 196 -12.67 -8.97 -11.35
CA ALA A 196 -12.67 -8.09 -12.51
C ALA A 196 -13.19 -8.82 -13.76
N LYS A 197 -13.98 -8.11 -14.54
CA LYS A 197 -14.51 -8.54 -15.83
C LYS A 197 -13.86 -7.76 -16.95
N VAL A 198 -13.47 -8.45 -18.00
CA VAL A 198 -12.88 -7.86 -19.19
C VAL A 198 -13.57 -8.40 -20.43
N GLU A 199 -13.86 -7.51 -21.35
CA GLU A 199 -14.30 -7.81 -22.70
C GLU A 199 -13.29 -7.28 -23.73
N ILE A 200 -13.02 -8.05 -24.76
CA ILE A 200 -12.13 -7.69 -25.86
C ILE A 200 -12.93 -7.87 -27.17
N ASP A 201 -12.97 -6.83 -27.97
CA ASP A 201 -13.53 -6.88 -29.33
C ASP A 201 -12.43 -6.60 -30.35
N ARG A 202 -12.40 -7.40 -31.41
CA ARG A 202 -11.61 -7.10 -32.60
C ARG A 202 -12.40 -6.19 -33.51
N GLU A 203 -11.84 -5.04 -33.82
CA GLU A 203 -12.45 -4.05 -34.72
C GLU A 203 -12.24 -4.45 -36.21
N PRO A 204 -13.10 -3.96 -37.12
CA PRO A 204 -12.96 -4.27 -38.55
C PRO A 204 -11.62 -3.86 -39.19
N ASN A 205 -10.96 -2.83 -38.64
CA ASN A 205 -9.65 -2.36 -39.08
C ASN A 205 -8.48 -3.20 -38.53
N GLY A 206 -8.78 -4.23 -37.70
CA GLY A 206 -7.79 -5.10 -37.08
C GLY A 206 -7.24 -4.60 -35.76
N ASP A 207 -7.73 -3.48 -35.23
CA ASP A 207 -7.44 -3.01 -33.86
C ASP A 207 -8.26 -3.78 -32.82
N PHE A 208 -7.98 -3.57 -31.55
CA PHE A 208 -8.70 -4.20 -30.45
C PHE A 208 -9.23 -3.17 -29.46
N THR A 209 -10.49 -3.28 -29.12
CA THR A 209 -11.10 -2.53 -27.99
C THR A 209 -11.14 -3.43 -26.77
N VAL A 210 -10.52 -3.00 -25.68
CA VAL A 210 -10.48 -3.69 -24.38
C VAL A 210 -11.28 -2.88 -23.37
N ARG A 211 -12.30 -3.48 -22.75
CA ARG A 211 -13.17 -2.83 -21.77
C ARG A 211 -12.94 -3.40 -20.38
N VAL A 212 -12.66 -2.50 -19.41
CA VAL A 212 -12.48 -2.88 -18.01
C VAL A 212 -13.06 -1.81 -17.09
N GLY A 213 -13.82 -2.20 -16.08
CA GLY A 213 -14.56 -1.27 -15.20
C GLY A 213 -13.73 -0.60 -14.10
N LEU A 214 -12.42 -0.80 -14.06
CA LEU A 214 -11.54 -0.14 -13.11
C LEU A 214 -11.19 1.29 -13.55
N VAL A 215 -10.76 2.12 -12.59
CA VAL A 215 -10.47 3.53 -12.80
C VAL A 215 -8.98 3.79 -12.69
N ASP A 216 -8.43 4.63 -13.55
CA ASP A 216 -7.10 5.21 -13.36
C ASP A 216 -7.27 6.52 -12.54
N ILE A 217 -6.64 6.59 -11.38
CA ILE A 217 -6.63 7.76 -10.49
C ILE A 217 -5.28 8.48 -10.48
N GLY A 218 -4.46 8.24 -11.51
CA GLY A 218 -3.13 8.83 -11.68
C GLY A 218 -1.97 7.85 -11.46
N GLN A 219 -2.25 6.58 -11.11
CA GLN A 219 -1.23 5.57 -10.85
C GLN A 219 -0.74 4.83 -12.11
N GLY A 220 -1.35 5.06 -13.30
CA GLY A 220 -0.89 4.50 -14.57
C GLY A 220 -1.47 3.12 -14.92
N ASN A 221 -2.63 2.76 -14.40
CA ASN A 221 -3.32 1.50 -14.73
C ASN A 221 -3.62 1.40 -16.23
N ALA A 222 -4.06 2.48 -16.86
CA ALA A 222 -4.43 2.48 -18.27
C ALA A 222 -3.27 1.98 -19.14
N THR A 223 -2.08 2.56 -18.97
CA THR A 223 -0.90 2.15 -19.75
C THR A 223 -0.48 0.71 -19.43
N ALA A 224 -0.52 0.30 -18.17
CA ALA A 224 -0.13 -1.06 -17.79
C ALA A 224 -1.08 -2.11 -18.37
N LEU A 225 -2.39 -1.89 -18.30
CA LEU A 225 -3.41 -2.82 -18.81
C LEU A 225 -3.39 -2.89 -20.35
N ALA A 226 -3.19 -1.77 -21.03
CA ALA A 226 -3.01 -1.75 -22.46
C ALA A 226 -1.76 -2.51 -22.91
N ALA A 227 -0.64 -2.38 -22.17
CA ALA A 227 0.59 -3.13 -22.44
C ALA A 227 0.40 -4.64 -22.27
N ILE A 228 -0.31 -5.07 -21.20
CA ILE A 228 -0.65 -6.49 -21.00
C ILE A 228 -1.50 -7.02 -22.17
N ALA A 229 -2.50 -6.25 -22.60
CA ALA A 229 -3.36 -6.65 -23.72
C ALA A 229 -2.57 -6.74 -25.04
N GLY A 230 -1.73 -5.75 -25.34
CA GLY A 230 -0.90 -5.74 -26.56
C GLY A 230 0.10 -6.90 -26.60
N GLU A 231 0.79 -7.19 -25.46
CA GLU A 231 1.69 -8.35 -25.35
C GLU A 231 0.94 -9.67 -25.57
N ALA A 232 -0.22 -9.82 -24.93
CA ALA A 232 -1.00 -11.05 -25.00
C ALA A 232 -1.62 -11.30 -26.38
N LEU A 233 -2.13 -10.25 -27.03
CA LEU A 233 -2.68 -10.28 -28.39
C LEU A 233 -1.60 -10.30 -29.48
N LYS A 234 -0.33 -10.07 -29.10
CA LYS A 234 0.83 -9.95 -30.02
C LYS A 234 0.65 -8.83 -31.06
N VAL A 235 0.15 -7.69 -30.60
CA VAL A 235 -0.02 -6.48 -31.43
C VAL A 235 0.67 -5.28 -30.76
N PRO A 236 1.10 -4.28 -31.54
CA PRO A 236 1.66 -3.06 -30.98
C PRO A 236 0.60 -2.27 -30.18
N LEU A 237 1.07 -1.47 -29.23
CA LEU A 237 0.22 -0.76 -28.27
C LEU A 237 -0.78 0.18 -28.94
N GLU A 238 -0.41 0.76 -30.08
CA GLU A 238 -1.24 1.67 -30.89
C GLU A 238 -2.51 0.99 -31.43
N LYS A 239 -2.53 -0.34 -31.47
CA LYS A 239 -3.68 -1.15 -31.87
C LYS A 239 -4.62 -1.49 -30.72
N ILE A 240 -4.31 -1.05 -29.49
CA ILE A 240 -5.13 -1.29 -28.31
C ILE A 240 -5.86 -0.01 -27.93
N ARG A 241 -7.17 -0.05 -28.05
CA ARG A 241 -8.08 0.97 -27.49
C ARG A 241 -8.61 0.49 -26.15
N LEU A 242 -8.13 1.08 -25.06
CA LEU A 242 -8.61 0.75 -23.72
C LEU A 242 -9.77 1.67 -23.33
N ILE A 243 -10.89 1.09 -22.92
CA ILE A 243 -12.05 1.81 -22.36
C ILE A 243 -12.12 1.47 -20.87
N MET A 244 -12.03 2.50 -20.04
CA MET A 244 -12.08 2.40 -18.58
C MET A 244 -13.09 3.41 -18.00
N ALA A 245 -13.65 3.08 -16.85
CA ALA A 245 -14.46 3.99 -16.05
C ALA A 245 -15.70 4.58 -16.77
N ASP A 246 -16.20 3.92 -17.77
CA ASP A 246 -17.43 4.29 -18.49
C ASP A 246 -18.51 3.25 -18.17
N THR A 247 -19.41 3.62 -17.25
CA THR A 247 -20.48 2.73 -16.79
C THR A 247 -21.51 2.36 -17.86
N THR A 248 -21.45 2.98 -19.04
CA THR A 248 -22.28 2.60 -20.20
C THR A 248 -21.61 1.52 -21.06
N GLN A 249 -20.31 1.32 -20.94
CA GLN A 249 -19.52 0.43 -21.79
C GLN A 249 -18.72 -0.62 -21.02
N THR A 250 -18.56 -0.46 -19.70
CA THR A 250 -17.74 -1.36 -18.88
C THR A 250 -18.56 -2.03 -17.79
N PHE A 251 -18.12 -3.20 -17.36
CA PHE A 251 -18.68 -3.91 -16.21
C PHE A 251 -18.24 -3.27 -14.91
N ASP A 252 -19.02 -3.48 -13.84
CA ASP A 252 -18.56 -3.19 -12.49
C ASP A 252 -17.45 -4.19 -12.10
N CYS A 253 -16.26 -3.65 -11.82
CA CYS A 253 -15.10 -4.40 -11.32
C CYS A 253 -14.74 -4.01 -9.88
N GLY A 254 -15.63 -3.33 -9.18
CA GLY A 254 -15.38 -2.83 -7.82
C GLY A 254 -14.39 -1.65 -7.78
N SER A 255 -13.92 -1.35 -6.59
CA SER A 255 -13.07 -0.16 -6.35
C SER A 255 -11.65 -0.34 -6.88
N THR A 256 -11.08 0.74 -7.42
CA THR A 256 -9.64 0.89 -7.62
C THR A 256 -8.99 1.22 -6.28
N ALA A 257 -8.67 0.19 -5.50
CA ALA A 257 -8.10 0.27 -4.15
C ALA A 257 -7.23 -0.98 -3.88
N GLY A 258 -6.57 -1.06 -2.72
CA GLY A 258 -5.90 -2.28 -2.27
C GLY A 258 -4.81 -2.82 -3.20
N SER A 259 -4.21 -1.99 -4.04
CA SER A 259 -3.15 -2.40 -5.00
C SER A 259 -3.53 -3.58 -5.91
N ARG A 260 -4.83 -3.75 -6.22
CA ARG A 260 -5.37 -4.93 -6.91
C ARG A 260 -5.46 -4.78 -8.43
N SER A 261 -5.58 -3.54 -8.92
CA SER A 261 -6.08 -3.28 -10.28
C SER A 261 -5.28 -3.96 -11.39
N VAL A 262 -3.95 -3.81 -11.40
CA VAL A 262 -3.11 -4.40 -12.46
C VAL A 262 -3.09 -5.93 -12.36
N PHE A 263 -3.09 -6.48 -11.13
CA PHE A 263 -3.11 -7.92 -10.93
C PHE A 263 -4.42 -8.53 -11.42
N ILE A 264 -5.57 -8.05 -10.91
CA ILE A 264 -6.86 -8.68 -11.19
C ILE A 264 -7.32 -8.46 -12.63
N ALA A 265 -7.24 -7.21 -13.13
CA ALA A 265 -7.63 -6.92 -14.50
C ALA A 265 -6.62 -7.45 -15.51
N GLY A 266 -5.33 -7.48 -15.18
CA GLY A 266 -4.31 -8.10 -16.01
C GLY A 266 -4.57 -9.59 -16.23
N ASN A 267 -4.90 -10.33 -15.16
CA ASN A 267 -5.30 -11.73 -15.27
C ASN A 267 -6.61 -11.92 -16.06
N ALA A 268 -7.59 -11.04 -15.87
CA ALA A 268 -8.82 -11.05 -16.65
C ALA A 268 -8.55 -10.78 -18.15
N ILE A 269 -7.67 -9.83 -18.50
CA ILE A 269 -7.23 -9.58 -19.87
C ILE A 269 -6.58 -10.85 -20.45
N LEU A 270 -5.64 -11.47 -19.74
CA LEU A 270 -4.99 -12.69 -20.21
C LEU A 270 -5.99 -13.84 -20.42
N ALA A 271 -7.00 -13.95 -19.59
CA ALA A 271 -8.08 -14.93 -19.73
C ALA A 271 -9.00 -14.61 -20.91
N ALA A 272 -9.40 -13.34 -21.09
CA ALA A 272 -10.22 -12.90 -22.22
C ALA A 272 -9.50 -13.05 -23.56
N VAL A 273 -8.18 -12.83 -23.60
CA VAL A 273 -7.36 -13.10 -24.79
C VAL A 273 -7.33 -14.60 -25.12
N ARG A 274 -7.22 -15.47 -24.13
CA ARG A 274 -7.33 -16.93 -24.36
C ARG A 274 -8.70 -17.32 -24.91
N ASP A 275 -9.77 -16.74 -24.37
CA ASP A 275 -11.13 -16.98 -24.88
C ASP A 275 -11.28 -16.52 -26.33
N TYR A 276 -10.80 -15.32 -26.66
CA TYR A 276 -10.76 -14.79 -28.04
C TYR A 276 -10.04 -15.76 -29.02
N PHE A 277 -8.88 -16.28 -28.64
CA PHE A 277 -8.15 -17.21 -29.52
C PHE A 277 -8.80 -18.60 -29.59
N SER A 278 -9.60 -18.99 -28.61
CA SER A 278 -10.38 -20.24 -28.63
C SER A 278 -11.63 -20.15 -29.53
N HIS A 279 -12.15 -18.93 -29.72
CA HIS A 279 -13.37 -18.67 -30.52
C HIS A 279 -13.16 -17.49 -31.48
N PRO A 280 -12.18 -17.57 -32.37
CA PRO A 280 -11.77 -16.44 -33.21
C PRO A 280 -12.87 -15.97 -34.19
N GLU A 281 -13.83 -16.84 -34.52
CA GLU A 281 -14.98 -16.55 -35.39
C GLU A 281 -15.94 -15.52 -34.74
N THR A 282 -15.96 -15.39 -33.43
CA THR A 282 -16.81 -14.42 -32.73
C THR A 282 -16.27 -13.00 -32.83
N GLY A 283 -14.98 -12.85 -33.07
CA GLY A 283 -14.29 -11.57 -32.98
C GLY A 283 -14.21 -11.00 -31.51
N ARG A 284 -14.58 -11.80 -30.52
CA ARG A 284 -14.72 -11.39 -29.11
C ARG A 284 -14.01 -12.33 -28.16
N GLY A 285 -13.61 -11.79 -27.01
CA GLY A 285 -13.17 -12.56 -25.85
C GLY A 285 -13.71 -11.94 -24.57
N PHE A 286 -14.12 -12.77 -23.64
CA PHE A 286 -14.64 -12.37 -22.34
C PHE A 286 -14.04 -13.21 -21.21
N ALA A 287 -13.75 -12.59 -20.09
CA ALA A 287 -13.42 -13.31 -18.88
C ALA A 287 -13.77 -12.53 -17.62
N GLU A 288 -14.04 -13.28 -16.57
CA GLU A 288 -14.07 -12.83 -15.18
C GLU A 288 -13.00 -13.57 -14.40
N THR A 289 -12.27 -12.85 -13.56
CA THR A 289 -11.27 -13.45 -12.66
C THR A 289 -11.49 -12.94 -11.24
N GLU A 290 -11.21 -13.79 -10.26
CA GLU A 290 -11.27 -13.45 -8.84
C GLU A 290 -9.87 -13.26 -8.26
N PHE A 291 -9.77 -12.37 -7.27
CA PHE A 291 -8.54 -12.19 -6.50
C PHE A 291 -8.38 -13.36 -5.50
N PRO A 292 -7.16 -13.90 -5.32
CA PRO A 292 -6.92 -14.95 -4.35
C PRO A 292 -7.35 -14.55 -2.93
N GLN A 293 -8.08 -15.43 -2.25
CA GLN A 293 -8.52 -15.21 -0.89
C GLN A 293 -7.60 -15.93 0.11
N SER A 294 -7.36 -15.28 1.26
CA SER A 294 -6.63 -15.92 2.36
C SER A 294 -7.35 -17.14 2.88
N LYS A 295 -6.62 -18.22 3.11
CA LYS A 295 -7.12 -19.48 3.66
C LYS A 295 -7.05 -19.57 5.19
N THR A 296 -6.73 -18.44 5.87
CA THR A 296 -6.69 -18.47 7.34
C THR A 296 -8.05 -18.81 7.94
N ASP A 297 -8.05 -19.69 8.93
CA ASP A 297 -9.27 -20.14 9.64
C ASP A 297 -9.55 -19.32 10.90
N LEU A 298 -8.68 -18.35 11.22
CA LEU A 298 -8.86 -17.55 12.42
C LEU A 298 -10.06 -16.62 12.32
N ASN A 299 -10.88 -16.62 13.36
CA ASN A 299 -11.94 -15.64 13.60
C ASN A 299 -11.33 -14.35 14.16
N VAL A 300 -10.65 -13.60 13.30
CA VAL A 300 -10.06 -12.32 13.68
C VAL A 300 -10.88 -11.17 13.15
N ILE A 301 -10.88 -10.06 13.88
CA ILE A 301 -11.40 -8.79 13.37
C ILE A 301 -10.38 -8.29 12.35
N GLY A 302 -10.82 -8.19 11.10
CA GLY A 302 -9.97 -7.79 9.98
C GLY A 302 -10.30 -8.58 8.72
N PHE A 303 -9.60 -8.26 7.65
CA PHE A 303 -9.77 -8.91 6.35
C PHE A 303 -8.41 -9.46 5.90
N PRO A 304 -7.90 -10.55 6.53
CA PRO A 304 -6.57 -11.06 6.21
C PRO A 304 -6.44 -11.31 4.70
N HIS A 305 -5.32 -10.88 4.16
CA HIS A 305 -5.04 -10.94 2.72
C HIS A 305 -4.22 -12.19 2.38
N ALA A 306 -4.27 -12.58 1.11
CA ALA A 306 -3.48 -13.70 0.59
C ALA A 306 -2.11 -13.27 0.10
N MET A 307 -1.97 -12.04 -0.40
CA MET A 307 -0.78 -11.53 -1.08
C MET A 307 -0.31 -10.21 -0.48
N TYR A 308 1.01 -10.00 -0.50
CA TYR A 308 1.67 -8.80 0.03
C TYR A 308 2.81 -8.38 -0.89
N THR A 309 3.10 -7.09 -0.90
CA THR A 309 4.35 -6.52 -1.41
C THR A 309 5.27 -6.18 -0.25
N PHE A 310 6.58 -6.25 -0.45
CA PHE A 310 7.58 -6.02 0.59
C PHE A 310 8.53 -4.90 0.19
N ILE A 311 8.97 -4.13 1.19
CA ILE A 311 9.90 -3.03 1.00
C ILE A 311 10.90 -2.96 2.16
N ALA A 312 12.14 -2.62 1.85
CA ALA A 312 13.12 -2.16 2.81
C ALA A 312 13.71 -0.83 2.33
N GLN A 313 13.91 0.10 3.25
CA GLN A 313 14.41 1.44 2.95
C GLN A 313 15.51 1.82 3.92
N ALA A 314 16.61 2.40 3.39
CA ALA A 314 17.63 3.09 4.16
C ALA A 314 17.56 4.58 3.88
N VAL A 315 17.77 5.38 4.91
CA VAL A 315 17.76 6.85 4.86
C VAL A 315 19.06 7.37 5.43
N LYS A 316 19.66 8.35 4.75
CA LYS A 316 20.78 9.15 5.24
C LYS A 316 20.26 10.56 5.52
N LEU A 317 20.48 11.04 6.72
CA LEU A 317 20.14 12.39 7.16
C LEU A 317 21.39 13.14 7.56
N LYS A 318 21.40 14.45 7.33
CA LYS A 318 22.37 15.38 7.92
C LYS A 318 21.63 16.28 8.91
N LEU A 319 22.12 16.33 10.14
CA LEU A 319 21.57 17.19 11.17
C LEU A 319 22.33 18.53 11.17
N ASP A 320 21.61 19.62 11.06
CA ASP A 320 22.20 20.93 11.30
C ASP A 320 22.56 21.07 12.77
N PRO A 321 23.84 21.26 13.14
CA PRO A 321 24.26 21.23 14.53
C PRO A 321 23.82 22.46 15.34
N ILE A 322 23.38 23.52 14.68
CA ILE A 322 22.94 24.77 15.33
C ILE A 322 21.42 24.74 15.56
N SER A 323 20.65 24.45 14.51
CA SER A 323 19.19 24.47 14.57
C SER A 323 18.59 23.13 14.98
N GLY A 324 19.34 22.03 14.86
CA GLY A 324 18.82 20.68 15.09
C GLY A 324 17.93 20.18 13.93
N GLN A 325 17.79 20.92 12.85
CA GLN A 325 16.92 20.51 11.74
C GLN A 325 17.56 19.39 10.90
N PRO A 326 16.82 18.30 10.64
CA PRO A 326 17.28 17.24 9.77
C PRO A 326 17.14 17.65 8.30
N GLN A 327 18.18 17.37 7.51
CA GLN A 327 18.19 17.47 6.06
C GLN A 327 18.30 16.08 5.46
N LEU A 328 17.41 15.75 4.54
CA LEU A 328 17.46 14.48 3.83
C LEU A 328 18.65 14.50 2.86
N ALA A 329 19.62 13.61 3.07
CA ALA A 329 20.83 13.49 2.26
C ALA A 329 20.77 12.35 1.24
N GLY A 330 19.93 11.35 1.48
CA GLY A 330 19.73 10.24 0.55
C GLY A 330 18.73 9.21 1.05
N ILE A 331 18.10 8.50 0.11
CA ILE A 331 17.24 7.35 0.38
C ILE A 331 17.59 6.26 -0.63
N PHE A 332 17.67 5.02 -0.14
CA PHE A 332 17.70 3.83 -0.95
C PHE A 332 16.48 2.98 -0.60
N ALA A 333 15.72 2.55 -1.62
CA ALA A 333 14.54 1.71 -1.46
C ALA A 333 14.64 0.46 -2.33
N ALA A 334 14.46 -0.70 -1.73
CA ALA A 334 14.31 -1.98 -2.40
C ALA A 334 12.89 -2.49 -2.20
N THR A 335 12.20 -2.81 -3.30
CA THR A 335 10.79 -3.21 -3.27
C THR A 335 10.59 -4.49 -4.06
N GLU A 336 9.95 -5.48 -3.43
CA GLU A 336 9.41 -6.65 -4.11
C GLU A 336 7.91 -6.41 -4.34
N ALA A 337 7.50 -6.40 -5.59
CA ALA A 337 6.12 -6.16 -6.05
C ALA A 337 5.71 -7.10 -7.20
N GLY A 338 6.34 -8.26 -7.30
CA GLY A 338 6.14 -9.21 -8.39
C GLY A 338 6.67 -8.72 -9.74
N LYS A 339 6.03 -9.15 -10.83
CA LYS A 339 6.43 -8.76 -12.19
C LYS A 339 6.08 -7.29 -12.45
N VAL A 340 7.09 -6.46 -12.65
CA VAL A 340 6.91 -5.04 -12.98
C VAL A 340 6.47 -4.92 -14.44
N ILE A 341 5.26 -4.43 -14.67
CA ILE A 341 4.70 -4.24 -16.02
C ILE A 341 5.18 -2.92 -16.63
N ASN A 342 5.21 -1.85 -15.83
CA ASN A 342 5.67 -0.54 -16.28
C ASN A 342 6.65 0.02 -15.25
N ARG A 343 7.94 0.00 -15.59
CA ARG A 343 9.02 0.45 -14.69
C ARG A 343 8.89 1.91 -14.29
N LEU A 344 8.59 2.80 -15.23
CA LEU A 344 8.44 4.23 -14.97
C LEU A 344 7.32 4.51 -13.95
N SER A 345 6.17 3.85 -14.14
CA SER A 345 5.05 3.97 -13.20
C SER A 345 5.40 3.39 -11.83
N MET A 346 6.11 2.28 -11.77
CA MET A 346 6.56 1.67 -10.52
C MET A 346 7.49 2.59 -9.75
N ASP A 347 8.51 3.14 -10.38
CA ASP A 347 9.45 4.08 -9.78
C ASP A 347 8.72 5.34 -9.29
N GLY A 348 7.78 5.88 -10.07
CA GLY A 348 6.94 7.00 -9.68
C GLY A 348 6.06 6.70 -8.45
N GLN A 349 5.54 5.48 -8.33
CA GLN A 349 4.78 5.06 -7.14
C GLN A 349 5.67 4.96 -5.89
N ILE A 350 6.87 4.43 -6.01
CA ILE A 350 7.84 4.35 -4.90
C ILE A 350 8.22 5.77 -4.44
N GLN A 351 8.63 6.63 -5.37
CA GLN A 351 9.01 8.02 -5.10
C GLN A 351 7.86 8.82 -4.46
N GLY A 352 6.62 8.65 -4.98
CA GLY A 352 5.45 9.31 -4.42
C GLY A 352 5.11 8.83 -3.00
N GLY A 353 5.32 7.54 -2.69
CA GLY A 353 5.20 7.00 -1.33
C GLY A 353 6.24 7.57 -0.38
N ILE A 354 7.49 7.67 -0.82
CA ILE A 354 8.60 8.26 -0.07
C ILE A 354 8.33 9.73 0.21
N ALA A 355 7.94 10.52 -0.79
CA ALA A 355 7.65 11.94 -0.65
C ALA A 355 6.52 12.19 0.37
N MET A 356 5.46 11.38 0.33
CA MET A 356 4.39 11.44 1.33
C MET A 356 4.91 11.13 2.74
N SER A 357 5.76 10.11 2.89
CA SER A 357 6.34 9.74 4.19
C SER A 357 7.25 10.82 4.76
N ILE A 358 8.04 11.49 3.91
CA ILE A 358 8.83 12.65 4.30
C ILE A 358 7.92 13.77 4.82
N GLY A 359 6.82 14.05 4.10
CA GLY A 359 5.87 15.09 4.46
C GLY A 359 5.33 14.90 5.89
N TYR A 360 4.70 13.79 6.19
CA TYR A 360 4.12 13.59 7.51
C TYR A 360 5.13 13.26 8.61
N THR A 361 6.38 12.94 8.27
CA THR A 361 7.45 12.77 9.27
C THR A 361 8.05 14.10 9.70
N LEU A 362 8.26 15.02 8.74
CA LEU A 362 9.01 16.24 8.98
C LEU A 362 8.15 17.51 9.08
N GLY A 363 6.96 17.54 8.50
CA GLY A 363 6.24 18.81 8.36
C GLY A 363 4.72 18.76 8.48
N GLU A 364 4.07 17.65 8.13
CA GLU A 364 2.60 17.62 8.14
C GLU A 364 2.06 17.46 9.56
N ASN A 365 1.29 18.44 10.01
CA ASN A 365 0.57 18.39 11.26
C ASN A 365 -0.83 18.99 11.09
N MET A 366 -1.86 18.26 11.51
CA MET A 366 -3.26 18.69 11.45
C MET A 366 -3.76 18.99 12.86
N ASN A 367 -3.66 20.25 13.27
CA ASN A 367 -4.13 20.70 14.57
C ASN A 367 -5.62 21.06 14.50
N TYR A 368 -6.36 20.75 15.57
CA TYR A 368 -7.76 21.05 15.72
C TYR A 368 -8.02 21.89 16.96
N ARG A 369 -8.90 22.89 16.84
CA ARG A 369 -9.42 23.65 17.95
C ARG A 369 -10.94 23.58 17.91
N ASN A 370 -11.56 22.97 18.91
CA ASN A 370 -13.02 22.76 18.98
C ASN A 370 -13.58 22.11 17.70
N GLY A 371 -12.93 21.04 17.20
CA GLY A 371 -13.34 20.31 16.02
C GLY A 371 -13.00 20.98 14.67
N ILE A 372 -12.48 22.20 14.66
CA ILE A 372 -12.13 22.95 13.46
C ILE A 372 -10.63 22.87 13.21
N PRO A 373 -10.16 22.54 11.99
CA PRO A 373 -8.73 22.58 11.66
C PRO A 373 -8.17 24.00 11.78
N ASP A 374 -7.10 24.18 12.56
CA ASP A 374 -6.40 25.46 12.70
C ASP A 374 -5.68 25.83 11.38
N ASN A 375 -5.04 24.84 10.74
CA ASN A 375 -4.37 25.01 9.46
C ASN A 375 -5.30 24.65 8.29
N GLN A 376 -5.63 25.64 7.49
CA GLN A 376 -6.50 25.50 6.31
C GLN A 376 -5.75 25.76 4.99
N ARG A 377 -4.40 25.77 5.04
CA ARG A 377 -3.47 25.98 3.93
C ARG A 377 -2.22 25.13 4.15
N PHE A 378 -1.37 25.03 3.14
CA PHE A 378 -0.08 24.33 3.22
C PHE A 378 1.04 25.17 3.86
N THR A 379 0.76 26.34 4.35
CA THR A 379 1.75 27.24 4.99
C THR A 379 1.51 27.33 6.47
#